data_96566e865a20469e90e9dff1af16ff78
#
_entry.id   96566e865a20469e90e9dff1af16ff78
#
_cell.length_a   1.000
_cell.length_b   1.000
_cell.length_c   1.000
_cell.angle_alpha   90.00
_cell.angle_beta   90.00
_cell.angle_gamma   90.00
#
_symmetry.space_group_name_H-M   'P 1'
#
loop_
_entity.id
_entity.type
_entity.pdbx_description
1 polymer ?
#
loop_
_entity_poly.entity_id
_entity_poly.type
_entity_poly.pdbx_seq_one_letter_code
_entity_poly.pdbx_strand_id
1 'polypeptide(L)'
;MRQIIGWREFIRGIYQEKGDFQTKSNFFKHSRSLASSWYQGTTGILPLDDSINKAIRDGYNHHIPRLMVISNIMNLCEINPKYIYNWFMEMYIDSSDWVMVPNVFGMATYSDGGLMSTKPYTCGSNYILKMSNYKRGDWCDTLDGLYLSLIHISEPTRRDQI
;
A
#
# COMPACT_ATOMS: atom_id res chain seq x y z
N MET A 1 -7.94 19.98 -14.77
CA MET A 1 -8.23 19.14 -15.95
C MET A 1 -7.14 18.09 -16.17
N ARG A 2 -5.86 18.47 -16.42
CA ARG A 2 -4.76 17.50 -16.69
C ARG A 2 -4.60 16.41 -15.62
N GLN A 3 -4.67 16.76 -14.33
CA GLN A 3 -4.50 15.80 -13.24
C GLN A 3 -5.64 14.77 -13.19
N ILE A 4 -6.85 15.18 -13.50
CA ILE A 4 -8.02 14.27 -13.43
C ILE A 4 -8.08 13.40 -14.69
N ILE A 5 -8.05 14.00 -15.87
CA ILE A 5 -8.19 13.26 -17.13
C ILE A 5 -6.91 12.49 -17.45
N GLY A 6 -5.74 13.15 -17.39
CA GLY A 6 -4.46 12.56 -17.75
C GLY A 6 -4.07 11.40 -16.85
N TRP A 7 -4.30 11.50 -15.54
CA TRP A 7 -4.02 10.42 -14.61
C TRP A 7 -4.94 9.21 -14.85
N ARG A 8 -6.23 9.45 -15.06
CA ARG A 8 -7.19 8.36 -15.34
C ARG A 8 -6.88 7.64 -16.64
N GLU A 9 -6.58 8.36 -17.72
CA GLU A 9 -6.20 7.74 -18.99
C GLU A 9 -4.86 6.99 -18.88
N PHE A 10 -3.90 7.51 -18.12
CA PHE A 10 -2.65 6.79 -17.83
C PHE A 10 -2.93 5.46 -17.10
N ILE A 11 -3.71 5.49 -16.02
CA ILE A 11 -4.08 4.28 -15.25
C ILE A 11 -4.82 3.28 -16.15
N ARG A 12 -5.77 3.76 -16.95
CA ARG A 12 -6.52 2.92 -17.90
C ARG A 12 -5.59 2.28 -18.93
N GLY A 13 -4.68 3.05 -19.49
CA GLY A 13 -3.69 2.55 -20.45
C GLY A 13 -2.79 1.48 -19.83
N ILE A 14 -2.28 1.70 -18.62
CA ILE A 14 -1.51 0.69 -17.89
C ILE A 14 -2.34 -0.58 -17.66
N TYR A 15 -3.59 -0.45 -17.24
CA TYR A 15 -4.46 -1.61 -17.03
C TYR A 15 -4.68 -2.40 -18.33
N GLN A 16 -4.98 -1.74 -19.44
CA GLN A 16 -5.21 -2.40 -20.72
C GLN A 16 -3.97 -3.12 -21.25
N GLU A 17 -2.79 -2.52 -21.12
CA GLU A 17 -1.54 -3.05 -21.66
C GLU A 17 -0.83 -4.04 -20.73
N LYS A 18 -0.95 -3.84 -19.42
CA LYS A 18 -0.12 -4.51 -18.41
C LYS A 18 -0.91 -5.12 -17.24
N GLY A 19 -2.24 -5.01 -17.22
CA GLY A 19 -3.05 -5.50 -16.11
C GLY A 19 -2.86 -6.98 -15.81
N ASP A 20 -2.80 -7.83 -16.83
CA ASP A 20 -2.55 -9.26 -16.68
C ASP A 20 -1.16 -9.58 -16.11
N PHE A 21 -0.17 -8.77 -16.44
CA PHE A 21 1.16 -8.87 -15.86
C PHE A 21 1.15 -8.43 -14.41
N GLN A 22 0.55 -7.27 -14.11
CA GLN A 22 0.50 -6.73 -12.75
C GLN A 22 -0.20 -7.67 -11.78
N THR A 23 -1.35 -8.25 -12.15
CA THR A 23 -2.11 -9.17 -11.28
C THR A 23 -1.35 -10.45 -10.89
N LYS A 24 -0.34 -10.83 -11.68
CA LYS A 24 0.54 -11.98 -11.43
C LYS A 24 1.87 -11.60 -10.79
N SER A 25 2.13 -10.30 -10.68
CA SER A 25 3.42 -9.80 -10.21
C SER A 25 3.51 -9.78 -8.69
N ASN A 26 4.70 -10.10 -8.17
CA ASN A 26 5.03 -10.02 -6.75
C ASN A 26 6.54 -9.85 -6.58
N PHE A 27 7.04 -8.65 -6.90
CA PHE A 27 8.47 -8.34 -6.95
C PHE A 27 9.20 -8.68 -5.64
N PHE A 28 8.62 -8.30 -4.49
CA PHE A 28 9.22 -8.57 -3.18
C PHE A 28 9.00 -9.99 -2.67
N LYS A 29 8.24 -10.83 -3.41
CA LYS A 29 7.89 -12.21 -3.02
C LYS A 29 7.15 -12.30 -1.67
N HIS A 30 6.35 -11.30 -1.35
CA HIS A 30 5.55 -11.27 -0.14
C HIS A 30 4.52 -12.41 -0.15
N SER A 31 4.37 -13.11 0.99
CA SER A 31 3.56 -14.33 1.06
C SER A 31 2.56 -14.38 2.20
N ARG A 32 2.59 -13.43 3.13
CA ARG A 32 1.72 -13.45 4.31
C ARG A 32 0.27 -13.16 3.93
N SER A 33 -0.65 -13.78 4.65
CA SER A 33 -2.09 -13.52 4.55
C SER A 33 -2.52 -12.38 5.47
N LEU A 34 -3.71 -11.84 5.24
CA LEU A 34 -4.35 -10.86 6.13
C LEU A 34 -4.93 -11.56 7.36
N ALA A 35 -4.64 -11.03 8.55
CA ALA A 35 -5.29 -11.43 9.78
C ALA A 35 -6.67 -10.75 9.93
N SER A 36 -7.52 -11.28 10.82
CA SER A 36 -8.86 -10.69 11.09
C SER A 36 -8.80 -9.24 11.59
N SER A 37 -7.71 -8.84 12.27
CA SER A 37 -7.51 -7.46 12.73
C SER A 37 -7.56 -6.41 11.61
N TRP A 38 -7.22 -6.78 10.37
CA TRP A 38 -7.33 -5.92 9.19
C TRP A 38 -8.77 -5.67 8.73
N TYR A 39 -9.69 -6.50 9.16
CA TYR A 39 -11.13 -6.34 8.91
C TYR A 39 -11.88 -5.76 10.10
N GLN A 40 -11.22 -5.66 11.26
CA GLN A 40 -11.83 -5.19 12.51
C GLN A 40 -11.27 -3.85 12.98
N GLY A 41 -10.17 -3.35 12.37
CA GLY A 41 -9.49 -2.14 12.82
C GLY A 41 -8.91 -2.27 14.23
N THR A 42 -8.28 -3.40 14.51
CA THR A 42 -7.71 -3.75 15.83
C THR A 42 -6.26 -4.23 15.70
N THR A 43 -5.48 -3.54 14.88
CA THR A 43 -4.07 -3.89 14.62
C THR A 43 -3.12 -3.38 15.71
N GLY A 44 -3.54 -2.38 16.48
CA GLY A 44 -2.72 -1.70 17.49
C GLY A 44 -1.90 -0.53 16.93
N ILE A 45 -1.99 -0.25 15.62
CA ILE A 45 -1.37 0.91 14.98
C ILE A 45 -2.46 1.98 14.78
N LEU A 46 -2.51 2.97 15.66
CA LEU A 46 -3.61 3.94 15.72
C LEU A 46 -4.01 4.56 14.36
N PRO A 47 -3.11 5.11 13.53
CA PRO A 47 -3.51 5.68 12.23
C PRO A 47 -4.08 4.64 11.26
N LEU A 48 -3.64 3.39 11.38
CA LEU A 48 -4.14 2.28 10.57
C LEU A 48 -5.54 1.88 11.03
N ASP A 49 -5.73 1.68 12.33
CA ASP A 49 -7.02 1.30 12.90
C ASP A 49 -8.10 2.35 12.61
N ASP A 50 -7.77 3.64 12.75
CA ASP A 50 -8.67 4.75 12.36
C ASP A 50 -9.03 4.70 10.87
N SER A 51 -8.05 4.42 10.01
CA SER A 51 -8.28 4.33 8.56
C SER A 51 -9.13 3.12 8.18
N ILE A 52 -8.92 1.97 8.82
CA ILE A 52 -9.74 0.76 8.62
C ILE A 52 -11.16 1.00 9.12
N ASN A 53 -11.33 1.53 10.33
CA ASN A 53 -12.64 1.82 10.89
C ASN A 53 -13.42 2.83 10.04
N LYS A 54 -12.73 3.81 9.46
CA LYS A 54 -13.34 4.72 8.49
C LYS A 54 -13.77 4.00 7.21
N ALA A 55 -12.96 3.09 6.69
CA ALA A 55 -13.33 2.28 5.52
C ALA A 55 -14.56 1.41 5.81
N ILE A 56 -14.63 0.77 6.99
CA ILE A 56 -15.77 -0.04 7.42
C ILE A 56 -17.06 0.79 7.50
N ARG A 57 -16.98 1.99 8.09
CA ARG A 57 -18.14 2.84 8.30
C ARG A 57 -18.64 3.51 7.03
N ASP A 58 -17.72 4.06 6.24
CA ASP A 58 -18.03 4.97 5.13
C ASP A 58 -17.85 4.31 3.74
N GLY A 59 -17.24 3.11 3.66
CA GLY A 59 -16.83 2.49 2.39
C GLY A 59 -15.81 3.33 1.62
N TYR A 60 -15.17 4.31 2.27
CA TYR A 60 -14.34 5.30 1.60
C TYR A 60 -13.23 5.86 2.49
N ASN A 61 -12.06 6.01 1.89
CA ASN A 61 -10.97 6.83 2.42
C ASN A 61 -10.43 7.74 1.31
N HIS A 62 -9.88 8.89 1.68
CA HIS A 62 -9.08 9.70 0.79
C HIS A 62 -7.85 8.90 0.28
N HIS A 63 -7.32 9.26 -0.89
CA HIS A 63 -6.19 8.54 -1.52
C HIS A 63 -4.97 8.37 -0.61
N ILE A 64 -4.60 9.40 0.15
CA ILE A 64 -3.39 9.35 1.00
C ILE A 64 -3.47 8.30 2.11
N PRO A 65 -4.54 8.19 2.93
CA PRO A 65 -4.68 7.09 3.87
C PRO A 65 -4.65 5.71 3.20
N ARG A 66 -5.24 5.57 2.00
CA ARG A 66 -5.18 4.30 1.26
C ARG A 66 -3.75 3.93 0.91
N LEU A 67 -2.97 4.87 0.37
CA LEU A 67 -1.62 4.63 -0.11
C LEU A 67 -0.59 4.60 1.02
N MET A 68 -0.54 5.68 1.83
CA MET A 68 0.57 5.91 2.77
C MET A 68 0.33 5.33 4.16
N VAL A 69 -0.90 4.90 4.48
CA VAL A 69 -1.20 4.24 5.74
C VAL A 69 -1.51 2.77 5.49
N ILE A 70 -2.66 2.46 4.87
CA ILE A 70 -3.15 1.09 4.75
C ILE A 70 -2.22 0.25 3.87
N SER A 71 -2.03 0.63 2.60
CA SER A 71 -1.17 -0.15 1.68
C SER A 71 0.28 -0.18 2.12
N ASN A 72 0.81 0.95 2.61
CA ASN A 72 2.17 1.01 3.11
C ASN A 72 2.39 -0.01 4.24
N ILE A 73 1.53 -0.04 5.26
CA ILE A 73 1.68 -0.95 6.39
C ILE A 73 1.43 -2.40 5.96
N MET A 74 0.46 -2.66 5.06
CA MET A 74 0.28 -4.00 4.48
C MET A 74 1.56 -4.49 3.76
N ASN A 75 2.20 -3.60 2.99
CA ASN A 75 3.44 -3.91 2.28
C ASN A 75 4.60 -4.14 3.26
N LEU A 76 4.73 -3.30 4.31
CA LEU A 76 5.72 -3.47 5.37
C LEU A 76 5.52 -4.77 6.18
N CYS A 77 4.29 -5.25 6.29
CA CYS A 77 3.94 -6.54 6.90
C CYS A 77 4.14 -7.73 5.96
N GLU A 78 4.71 -7.54 4.76
CA GLU A 78 4.97 -8.58 3.76
C GLU A 78 3.69 -9.34 3.32
N ILE A 79 2.55 -8.66 3.29
CA ILE A 79 1.29 -9.24 2.85
C ILE A 79 1.33 -9.42 1.33
N ASN A 80 0.88 -10.60 0.87
CA ASN A 80 0.82 -10.90 -0.55
C ASN A 80 -0.05 -9.87 -1.28
N PRO A 81 0.42 -9.27 -2.38
CA PRO A 81 -0.29 -8.21 -3.12
C PRO A 81 -1.71 -8.58 -3.54
N LYS A 82 -1.96 -9.85 -3.80
CA LYS A 82 -3.30 -10.35 -4.15
C LYS A 82 -4.30 -10.21 -3.00
N TYR A 83 -3.86 -10.46 -1.75
CA TYR A 83 -4.73 -10.23 -0.58
C TYR A 83 -4.96 -8.75 -0.33
N ILE A 84 -3.95 -7.90 -0.57
CA ILE A 84 -4.12 -6.44 -0.50
C ILE A 84 -5.15 -5.98 -1.53
N TYR A 85 -5.03 -6.43 -2.78
CA TYR A 85 -5.97 -6.11 -3.83
C TYR A 85 -7.41 -6.53 -3.47
N ASN A 86 -7.60 -7.77 -3.02
CA ASN A 86 -8.92 -8.27 -2.62
C ASN A 86 -9.52 -7.42 -1.50
N TRP A 87 -8.72 -7.09 -0.48
CA TRP A 87 -9.16 -6.24 0.62
C TRP A 87 -9.64 -4.87 0.13
N PHE A 88 -8.92 -4.24 -0.81
CA PHE A 88 -9.34 -2.96 -1.40
C PHE A 88 -10.64 -3.08 -2.20
N MET A 89 -10.82 -4.18 -2.92
CA MET A 89 -12.06 -4.44 -3.68
C MET A 89 -13.26 -4.66 -2.76
N GLU A 90 -13.06 -5.28 -1.60
CA GLU A 90 -14.10 -5.56 -0.62
C GLU A 90 -14.48 -4.33 0.21
N MET A 91 -13.51 -3.49 0.56
CA MET A 91 -13.70 -2.42 1.55
C MET A 91 -14.15 -1.09 0.96
N TYR A 92 -14.00 -0.86 -0.33
CA TYR A 92 -14.27 0.43 -0.94
C TYR A 92 -15.36 0.37 -2.02
N ILE A 93 -16.35 1.27 -1.90
CA ILE A 93 -17.47 1.36 -2.85
C ILE A 93 -17.08 1.89 -4.24
N ASP A 94 -15.95 2.56 -4.34
CA ASP A 94 -15.42 3.13 -5.59
C ASP A 94 -14.38 2.22 -6.27
N SER A 95 -14.25 0.99 -5.80
CA SER A 95 -13.33 0.01 -6.36
C SER A 95 -13.80 -0.52 -7.71
N SER A 96 -12.86 -0.58 -8.65
CA SER A 96 -13.01 -1.23 -9.96
C SER A 96 -11.66 -1.73 -10.43
N ASP A 97 -11.63 -2.83 -11.20
CA ASP A 97 -10.39 -3.50 -11.64
C ASP A 97 -9.42 -2.55 -12.33
N TRP A 98 -9.91 -1.78 -13.29
CA TRP A 98 -9.06 -0.90 -14.09
C TRP A 98 -8.37 0.21 -13.27
N VAL A 99 -8.95 0.56 -12.11
CA VAL A 99 -8.34 1.51 -11.15
C VAL A 99 -7.46 0.78 -10.14
N MET A 100 -7.99 -0.31 -9.55
CA MET A 100 -7.33 -0.96 -8.43
C MET A 100 -6.12 -1.79 -8.84
N VAL A 101 -6.13 -2.44 -9.99
CA VAL A 101 -4.98 -3.24 -10.43
C VAL A 101 -3.72 -2.38 -10.55
N PRO A 102 -3.67 -1.30 -11.34
CA PRO A 102 -2.45 -0.48 -11.42
C PRO A 102 -2.11 0.22 -10.10
N ASN A 103 -3.11 0.67 -9.35
CA ASN A 103 -2.86 1.38 -8.09
C ASN A 103 -2.33 0.45 -6.99
N VAL A 104 -2.84 -0.77 -6.86
CA VAL A 104 -2.38 -1.71 -5.82
C VAL A 104 -1.07 -2.36 -6.24
N PHE A 105 -1.02 -3.04 -7.39
CA PHE A 105 0.17 -3.78 -7.81
C PHE A 105 1.32 -2.87 -8.28
N GLY A 106 1.00 -1.75 -8.91
CA GLY A 106 2.00 -0.79 -9.41
C GLY A 106 2.43 0.22 -8.35
N MET A 107 1.49 1.03 -7.86
CA MET A 107 1.82 2.15 -6.99
C MET A 107 2.01 1.75 -5.53
N ALA A 108 1.02 1.04 -4.95
CA ALA A 108 0.96 0.82 -3.52
C ALA A 108 1.97 -0.21 -3.01
N THR A 109 2.12 -1.32 -3.73
CA THR A 109 2.96 -2.45 -3.31
C THR A 109 4.24 -2.59 -4.12
N TYR A 110 4.39 -1.83 -5.22
CA TYR A 110 5.54 -1.98 -6.13
C TYR A 110 5.71 -3.41 -6.66
N SER A 111 4.63 -4.18 -6.71
CA SER A 111 4.68 -5.60 -7.07
C SER A 111 5.09 -5.85 -8.51
N ASP A 112 4.88 -4.88 -9.39
CA ASP A 112 5.26 -4.93 -10.82
C ASP A 112 6.74 -4.62 -11.07
N GLY A 113 7.52 -4.36 -10.01
CA GLY A 113 8.95 -4.11 -10.10
C GLY A 113 9.32 -2.76 -10.71
N GLY A 114 8.41 -1.79 -10.69
CA GLY A 114 8.67 -0.42 -11.14
C GLY A 114 8.16 -0.09 -12.55
N LEU A 115 7.21 -0.87 -13.06
CA LEU A 115 6.58 -0.58 -14.34
C LEU A 115 5.78 0.73 -14.29
N MET A 116 5.08 0.97 -13.17
CA MET A 116 4.24 2.15 -13.00
C MET A 116 4.89 3.25 -12.16
N SER A 117 5.64 2.90 -11.14
CA SER A 117 6.29 3.85 -10.24
C SER A 117 7.81 3.63 -10.21
N THR A 118 8.58 4.73 -10.16
CA THR A 118 10.03 4.66 -10.19
C THR A 118 10.67 4.14 -8.90
N LYS A 119 9.91 4.14 -7.81
CA LYS A 119 10.33 3.66 -6.48
C LYS A 119 9.13 3.24 -5.64
N PRO A 120 9.33 2.35 -4.65
CA PRO A 120 8.27 2.01 -3.70
C PRO A 120 7.80 3.22 -2.90
N TYR A 121 6.49 3.31 -2.66
CA TYR A 121 5.89 4.31 -1.78
C TYR A 121 5.84 3.76 -0.35
N THR A 122 7.00 3.70 0.30
CA THR A 122 7.12 3.25 1.69
C THR A 122 7.51 4.40 2.61
N CYS A 123 6.96 4.41 3.81
CA CYS A 123 7.27 5.42 4.82
C CYS A 123 7.16 4.87 6.23
N GLY A 124 7.94 5.46 7.15
CA GLY A 124 7.82 5.26 8.59
C GLY A 124 6.87 6.28 9.24
N SER A 125 6.87 6.28 10.57
CA SER A 125 5.98 7.11 11.40
C SER A 125 6.15 8.62 11.19
N ASN A 126 7.36 9.07 10.91
CA ASN A 126 7.67 10.50 10.73
C ASN A 126 6.86 11.15 9.59
N TYR A 127 6.60 10.41 8.50
CA TYR A 127 5.75 10.90 7.42
C TYR A 127 4.31 11.11 7.90
N ILE A 128 3.74 10.12 8.59
CA ILE A 128 2.37 10.18 9.09
C ILE A 128 2.22 11.31 10.11
N LEU A 129 3.17 11.47 11.03
CA LEU A 129 3.18 12.57 12.01
C LEU A 129 3.22 13.96 11.34
N LYS A 130 3.99 14.13 10.26
CA LYS A 130 4.07 15.40 9.51
C LYS A 130 2.82 15.72 8.69
N MET A 131 2.13 14.69 8.22
CA MET A 131 1.00 14.83 7.29
C MET A 131 -0.37 14.71 7.98
N SER A 132 -0.39 14.59 9.30
CA SER A 132 -1.61 14.40 10.08
C SER A 132 -1.55 15.09 11.45
N ASN A 133 -2.64 15.01 12.20
CA ASN A 133 -2.73 15.52 13.58
C ASN A 133 -2.42 14.44 14.64
N TYR A 134 -1.95 13.25 14.23
CA TYR A 134 -1.56 12.22 15.18
C TYR A 134 -0.36 12.66 16.01
N LYS A 135 -0.39 12.30 17.28
CA LYS A 135 0.74 12.51 18.19
C LYS A 135 1.60 11.24 18.24
N ARG A 136 2.87 11.44 18.59
CA ARG A 136 3.79 10.33 18.79
C ARG A 136 3.28 9.40 19.92
N GLY A 137 3.36 8.10 19.70
CA GLY A 137 2.96 7.06 20.62
C GLY A 137 3.60 5.72 20.22
N ASP A 138 3.28 4.63 20.93
CA ASP A 138 3.87 3.30 20.75
C ASP A 138 3.73 2.75 19.31
N TRP A 139 2.70 3.19 18.59
CA TRP A 139 2.51 2.85 17.19
C TRP A 139 3.66 3.32 16.28
N CYS A 140 4.38 4.38 16.69
CA CYS A 140 5.50 4.90 15.91
C CYS A 140 6.66 3.91 15.90
N ASP A 141 7.00 3.37 17.07
CA ASP A 141 8.12 2.44 17.21
C ASP A 141 7.82 1.12 16.48
N THR A 142 6.56 0.68 16.53
CA THR A 142 6.10 -0.50 15.76
C THR A 142 6.23 -0.26 14.26
N LEU A 143 5.74 0.88 13.75
CA LEU A 143 5.79 1.18 12.32
C LEU A 143 7.22 1.41 11.83
N ASP A 144 8.04 2.09 12.61
CA ASP A 144 9.44 2.34 12.25
C ASP A 144 10.27 1.04 12.28
N GLY A 145 9.96 0.11 13.17
CA GLY A 145 10.54 -1.22 13.19
C GLY A 145 10.21 -2.03 11.94
N LEU A 146 8.95 -2.02 11.52
CA LEU A 146 8.51 -2.65 10.26
C LEU A 146 9.19 -2.02 9.03
N TYR A 147 9.29 -0.70 9.00
CA TYR A 147 9.94 0.04 7.92
C TYR A 147 11.43 -0.32 7.78
N LEU A 148 12.17 -0.34 8.90
CA LEU A 148 13.56 -0.74 8.93
C LEU A 148 13.76 -2.20 8.50
N SER A 149 12.88 -3.09 8.94
CA SER A 149 12.91 -4.50 8.55
C SER A 149 12.80 -4.67 7.04
N LEU A 150 11.85 -4.02 6.38
CA LEU A 150 11.67 -4.12 4.93
C LEU A 150 12.88 -3.54 4.17
N ILE A 151 13.45 -2.41 4.62
CA ILE A 151 14.63 -1.82 3.98
C ILE A 151 15.81 -2.79 4.05
N HIS A 152 16.05 -3.43 5.19
CA HIS A 152 17.13 -4.40 5.33
C HIS A 152 16.95 -5.65 4.46
N ILE A 153 15.71 -6.05 4.20
CA ILE A 153 15.40 -7.20 3.35
C ILE A 153 15.49 -6.81 1.86
N SER A 154 15.02 -5.63 1.49
CA SER A 154 14.92 -5.20 0.09
C SER A 154 16.16 -4.51 -0.46
N GLU A 155 17.08 -4.04 0.38
CA GLU A 155 18.44 -3.64 0.00
C GLU A 155 19.42 -4.75 0.37
N PRO A 156 19.62 -5.78 -0.48
CA PRO A 156 20.77 -6.64 -0.33
C PRO A 156 21.99 -5.74 -0.43
N THR A 157 22.71 -5.70 0.63
CA THR A 157 23.93 -4.95 0.89
C THR A 157 24.70 -4.63 -0.42
N ARG A 158 24.93 -3.34 -0.69
CA ARG A 158 25.94 -2.83 -1.64
C ARG A 158 27.36 -3.39 -1.39
N ARG A 159 27.49 -4.39 -0.51
CA ARG A 159 28.75 -5.07 -0.19
C ARG A 159 29.12 -6.20 -1.12
N ASP A 160 28.20 -6.69 -1.94
CA ASP A 160 28.46 -7.81 -2.86
C ASP A 160 28.71 -7.36 -4.31
N GLN A 161 29.01 -6.05 -4.52
CA GLN A 161 29.40 -5.48 -5.81
C GLN A 161 30.75 -4.74 -5.72
N ILE A 162 31.72 -5.31 -5.01
CA ILE A 162 33.13 -4.91 -5.15
C ILE A 162 33.95 -6.15 -5.46
#